data_03d35d15f900898dab669f518b632427
#
_entry.id   03d35d15f900898dab669f518b632427
#
_cell.length_a   1.000
_cell.length_b   1.000
_cell.length_c   1.000
_cell.angle_alpha   90.00
_cell.angle_beta   90.00
_cell.angle_gamma   90.00
#
_symmetry.space_group_name_H-M   'P 1'
#
loop_
_entity.id
_entity.type
_entity.pdbx_description
1 polymer ?
#
loop_
_entity_poly.entity_id
_entity_poly.type
_entity_poly.pdbx_seq_one_letter_code
_entity_poly.pdbx_strand_id
1 'polypeptide(L)'
;MKRITCVILLIGALACTESNNTEEKELSKVSDDVKEKKELKRYHADQTDKKKDGLVVRLSSSNEPLSGIVYFHFANGQLAYERQYKNGLLDGLSISYHENGTKSSVGNFLKDQLHGKVAAWDENGNLEFERNYLEGRCIDGCN
;
A
#
# COMPACT_ATOMS: atom_id res chain seq x y z
N MET A 1 22.71 -37.42 -10.88
CA MET A 1 22.77 -38.60 -10.00
C MET A 1 21.98 -38.32 -8.77
N LYS A 2 20.73 -38.80 -8.71
CA LYS A 2 19.86 -38.65 -7.54
C LYS A 2 20.07 -39.84 -6.63
N ARG A 3 20.46 -39.60 -5.41
CA ARG A 3 20.61 -40.64 -4.38
C ARG A 3 19.24 -40.91 -3.76
N ILE A 4 18.72 -42.12 -3.99
CA ILE A 4 17.49 -42.62 -3.33
C ILE A 4 17.97 -43.32 -2.05
N THR A 5 17.53 -42.81 -0.89
CA THR A 5 17.75 -43.46 0.40
C THR A 5 16.51 -44.27 0.74
N CYS A 6 16.52 -45.57 0.50
CA CYS A 6 15.51 -46.48 1.00
C CYS A 6 15.86 -46.89 2.44
N VAL A 7 14.97 -46.60 3.37
CA VAL A 7 14.96 -47.17 4.72
C VAL A 7 14.09 -48.43 4.70
N ILE A 8 14.72 -49.58 4.88
CA ILE A 8 14.03 -50.89 4.98
C ILE A 8 13.63 -51.08 6.44
N LEU A 9 12.35 -51.03 6.73
CA LEU A 9 11.77 -51.54 7.96
C LEU A 9 11.05 -52.85 7.64
N LEU A 10 11.55 -53.93 8.21
CA LEU A 10 10.96 -55.28 8.17
C LEU A 10 9.60 -55.24 8.85
N ILE A 11 8.55 -55.53 8.16
CA ILE A 11 7.41 -56.43 8.40
C ILE A 11 6.28 -56.01 7.46
N GLY A 12 6.05 -56.87 6.41
CA GLY A 12 4.74 -57.13 5.84
C GLY A 12 4.13 -56.12 4.86
N ALA A 13 3.98 -56.60 3.63
CA ALA A 13 3.11 -56.14 2.55
C ALA A 13 3.61 -54.98 1.66
N LEU A 14 4.11 -55.34 0.48
CA LEU A 14 4.26 -54.49 -0.69
C LEU A 14 2.91 -53.96 -1.14
N ALA A 15 2.68 -52.69 -1.01
CA ALA A 15 1.67 -51.99 -1.81
C ALA A 15 2.36 -50.77 -2.42
N CYS A 16 2.77 -50.88 -3.68
CA CYS A 16 3.08 -49.72 -4.51
C CYS A 16 1.76 -49.09 -4.92
N THR A 17 1.39 -48.00 -4.29
CA THR A 17 0.35 -47.11 -4.82
C THR A 17 1.06 -46.00 -5.62
N GLU A 18 0.80 -45.99 -6.92
CA GLU A 18 1.08 -44.86 -7.81
C GLU A 18 0.25 -43.66 -7.30
N SER A 19 0.89 -42.69 -6.65
CA SER A 19 0.26 -41.43 -6.33
C SER A 19 0.28 -40.55 -7.58
N ASN A 20 -0.91 -40.33 -8.11
CA ASN A 20 -1.19 -39.51 -9.27
C ASN A 20 -0.64 -38.10 -9.12
N ASN A 21 0.06 -37.69 -10.13
CA ASN A 21 0.68 -36.43 -10.44
C ASN A 21 -0.36 -35.31 -10.67
N THR A 22 -1.26 -35.06 -9.69
CA THR A 22 -2.32 -34.05 -9.83
C THR A 22 -2.12 -32.85 -8.91
N GLU A 23 -1.25 -32.95 -7.89
CA GLU A 23 -1.01 -31.84 -6.95
C GLU A 23 0.09 -30.87 -7.40
N GLU A 24 1.03 -31.27 -8.26
CA GLU A 24 2.07 -30.35 -8.75
C GLU A 24 1.56 -29.34 -9.80
N LYS A 25 0.37 -29.52 -10.36
CA LYS A 25 -0.16 -28.65 -11.42
C LYS A 25 -0.99 -27.47 -10.90
N GLU A 26 -1.42 -27.50 -9.65
CA GLU A 26 -2.11 -26.36 -9.03
C GLU A 26 -1.15 -25.36 -8.38
N LEU A 27 0.03 -25.81 -7.93
CA LEU A 27 1.01 -24.92 -7.30
C LEU A 27 1.72 -24.01 -8.31
N SER A 28 1.74 -24.38 -9.61
CA SER A 28 2.35 -23.57 -10.66
C SER A 28 1.46 -22.43 -11.17
N LYS A 29 0.16 -22.43 -10.85
CA LYS A 29 -0.78 -21.36 -11.23
C LYS A 29 -0.86 -20.21 -10.23
N VAL A 30 -0.33 -20.38 -9.01
CA VAL A 30 -0.32 -19.33 -7.98
C VAL A 30 0.86 -18.36 -8.12
N SER A 31 1.85 -18.71 -8.96
CA SER A 31 3.06 -17.88 -9.15
C SER A 31 2.91 -16.75 -10.17
N ASP A 32 1.85 -16.76 -11.01
CA ASP A 32 1.71 -15.76 -12.08
C ASP A 32 0.90 -14.52 -11.69
N ASP A 33 0.28 -14.50 -10.49
CA ASP A 33 -0.46 -13.36 -9.98
C ASP A 33 0.31 -12.48 -8.95
N VAL A 34 1.59 -12.74 -8.75
CA VAL A 34 2.47 -11.76 -8.11
C VAL A 34 2.79 -10.70 -9.16
N LYS A 35 1.79 -9.85 -9.46
CA LYS A 35 2.01 -8.57 -10.11
C LYS A 35 3.15 -7.91 -9.36
N GLU A 36 4.30 -7.81 -10.01
CA GLU A 36 5.45 -7.03 -9.57
C GLU A 36 4.91 -5.72 -8.99
N LYS A 37 4.95 -5.60 -7.66
CA LYS A 37 4.48 -4.40 -6.97
C LYS A 37 5.46 -3.32 -7.34
N LYS A 38 5.21 -2.63 -8.46
CA LYS A 38 6.05 -1.55 -8.96
C LYS A 38 6.26 -0.57 -7.81
N GLU A 39 7.49 -0.55 -7.30
CA GLU A 39 7.86 0.34 -6.21
C GLU A 39 7.61 1.78 -6.66
N LEU A 40 6.76 2.50 -5.93
CA LEU A 40 6.42 3.87 -6.26
C LEU A 40 7.63 4.77 -5.94
N LYS A 41 8.03 5.59 -6.87
CA LYS A 41 9.06 6.61 -6.64
C LYS A 41 8.64 7.54 -5.52
N ARG A 42 9.61 7.95 -4.70
CA ARG A 42 9.41 8.83 -3.54
C ARG A 42 10.06 10.19 -3.81
N TYR A 43 9.35 11.25 -3.48
CA TYR A 43 9.78 12.62 -3.68
C TYR A 43 9.57 13.42 -2.41
N HIS A 44 10.59 14.20 -1.99
CA HIS A 44 10.40 15.18 -0.94
C HIS A 44 9.48 16.31 -1.44
N ALA A 45 8.70 16.92 -0.54
CA ALA A 45 7.73 17.95 -0.92
C ALA A 45 8.37 19.12 -1.67
N ASP A 46 9.63 19.47 -1.35
CA ASP A 46 10.39 20.55 -2.02
C ASP A 46 10.68 20.28 -3.50
N GLN A 47 10.57 19.03 -3.93
CA GLN A 47 10.74 18.62 -5.33
C GLN A 47 9.44 18.73 -6.14
N THR A 48 8.38 19.26 -5.52
CA THR A 48 7.05 19.31 -6.11
C THR A 48 6.45 20.71 -6.07
N ASP A 49 5.77 21.10 -7.14
CA ASP A 49 5.06 22.36 -7.25
C ASP A 49 3.57 22.11 -7.44
N LYS A 50 2.75 22.91 -6.76
CA LYS A 50 1.33 23.04 -7.10
C LYS A 50 1.21 24.11 -8.18
N LYS A 51 0.51 23.82 -9.27
CA LYS A 51 0.13 24.85 -10.21
C LYS A 51 -0.70 25.93 -9.51
N LYS A 52 -0.63 27.18 -10.03
CA LYS A 52 -1.44 28.31 -9.53
C LYS A 52 -2.94 28.03 -9.59
N ASP A 53 -3.40 27.15 -10.47
CA ASP A 53 -4.78 26.66 -10.56
C ASP A 53 -5.12 25.58 -9.51
N GLY A 54 -4.12 25.08 -8.76
CA GLY A 54 -4.30 24.12 -7.66
C GLY A 54 -4.70 22.70 -8.08
N LEU A 55 -4.85 22.46 -9.39
CA LEU A 55 -5.47 21.22 -9.90
C LEU A 55 -4.51 20.02 -10.00
N VAL A 56 -3.20 20.25 -10.14
CA VAL A 56 -2.26 19.13 -10.39
C VAL A 56 -0.92 19.38 -9.73
N VAL A 57 -0.43 18.40 -8.95
CA VAL A 57 0.94 18.43 -8.41
C VAL A 57 1.92 17.97 -9.48
N ARG A 58 3.01 18.73 -9.68
CA ARG A 58 4.03 18.49 -10.69
C ARG A 58 5.40 18.36 -10.06
N LEU A 59 6.31 17.70 -10.76
CA LEU A 59 7.73 17.72 -10.42
C LEU A 59 8.33 19.09 -10.78
N SER A 60 8.99 19.75 -9.85
CA SER A 60 9.64 21.06 -10.06
C SER A 60 10.71 20.99 -11.15
N SER A 61 11.40 19.85 -11.29
CA SER A 61 12.49 19.65 -12.24
C SER A 61 12.04 19.50 -13.70
N SER A 62 10.87 18.88 -13.94
CA SER A 62 10.39 18.54 -15.29
C SER A 62 9.05 19.17 -15.67
N ASN A 63 8.36 19.75 -14.67
CA ASN A 63 6.99 20.26 -14.80
C ASN A 63 5.97 19.19 -15.28
N GLU A 64 6.31 17.91 -15.13
CA GLU A 64 5.42 16.79 -15.46
C GLU A 64 4.46 16.49 -14.29
N PRO A 65 3.23 16.03 -14.57
CA PRO A 65 2.34 15.55 -13.51
C PRO A 65 2.98 14.45 -12.68
N LEU A 66 2.98 14.60 -11.36
CA LEU A 66 3.63 13.67 -10.45
C LEU A 66 2.87 12.34 -10.36
N SER A 67 3.62 11.25 -10.44
CA SER A 67 3.13 9.91 -10.09
C SER A 67 4.14 9.25 -9.15
N GLY A 68 3.72 9.05 -7.88
CA GLY A 68 4.60 8.54 -6.82
C GLY A 68 4.11 8.94 -5.45
N ILE A 69 4.98 8.83 -4.45
CA ILE A 69 4.71 9.22 -3.07
C ILE A 69 5.43 10.53 -2.78
N VAL A 70 4.69 11.54 -2.33
CA VAL A 70 5.25 12.77 -1.78
C VAL A 70 5.31 12.65 -0.27
N TYR A 71 6.44 12.97 0.33
CA TYR A 71 6.63 12.98 1.77
C TYR A 71 7.25 14.30 2.25
N PHE A 72 7.03 14.61 3.51
CA PHE A 72 7.57 15.79 4.17
C PHE A 72 7.91 15.45 5.62
N HIS A 73 8.91 16.13 6.19
CA HIS A 73 9.30 15.99 7.58
C HIS A 73 9.05 17.30 8.34
N PHE A 74 8.73 17.19 9.62
CA PHE A 74 8.75 18.30 10.56
C PHE A 74 10.18 18.80 10.78
N ALA A 75 10.32 19.98 11.39
CA ALA A 75 11.63 20.55 11.73
C ALA A 75 12.45 19.68 12.72
N ASN A 76 11.78 18.84 13.51
CA ASN A 76 12.40 17.88 14.42
C ASN A 76 12.89 16.59 13.72
N GLY A 77 12.70 16.47 12.39
CA GLY A 77 13.07 15.31 11.56
C GLY A 77 12.05 14.18 11.53
N GLN A 78 10.96 14.27 12.29
CA GLN A 78 9.87 13.29 12.24
C GLN A 78 9.08 13.42 10.93
N LEU A 79 8.61 12.29 10.40
CA LEU A 79 7.76 12.28 9.22
C LEU A 79 6.45 13.02 9.52
N ALA A 80 6.11 14.02 8.71
CA ALA A 80 4.87 14.79 8.84
C ALA A 80 3.73 14.18 8.02
N TYR A 81 4.02 13.81 6.79
CA TYR A 81 3.04 13.11 5.94
C TYR A 81 3.68 12.31 4.81
N GLU A 82 2.90 11.38 4.28
CA GLU A 82 3.10 10.66 3.02
C GLU A 82 1.79 10.66 2.23
N ARG A 83 1.87 11.00 0.95
CA ARG A 83 0.70 11.10 0.07
C ARG A 83 0.99 10.48 -1.27
N GLN A 84 0.13 9.60 -1.72
CA GLN A 84 0.25 8.95 -3.02
C GLN A 84 -0.46 9.76 -4.11
N TYR A 85 0.27 10.03 -5.18
CA TYR A 85 -0.22 10.77 -6.34
C TYR A 85 -0.17 9.92 -7.60
N LYS A 86 -1.13 10.15 -8.49
CA LYS A 86 -1.17 9.59 -9.84
C LYS A 86 -1.59 10.68 -10.83
N ASN A 87 -0.74 10.94 -11.81
CA ASN A 87 -0.93 12.02 -12.79
C ASN A 87 -1.21 13.38 -12.14
N GLY A 88 -0.56 13.66 -11.02
CA GLY A 88 -0.66 14.91 -10.26
C GLY A 88 -1.89 15.07 -9.38
N LEU A 89 -2.79 14.09 -9.36
CA LEU A 89 -3.93 14.03 -8.46
C LEU A 89 -3.62 13.12 -7.26
N LEU A 90 -4.16 13.43 -6.09
CA LEU A 90 -4.08 12.58 -4.92
C LEU A 90 -4.92 11.32 -5.19
N ASP A 91 -4.25 10.18 -5.34
CA ASP A 91 -4.87 8.91 -5.75
C ASP A 91 -4.15 7.77 -5.03
N GLY A 92 -4.81 7.21 -4.04
CA GLY A 92 -4.28 6.21 -3.13
C GLY A 92 -4.21 6.68 -1.68
N LEU A 93 -3.24 6.16 -0.94
CA LEU A 93 -3.12 6.37 0.50
C LEU A 93 -2.52 7.74 0.83
N SER A 94 -3.10 8.42 1.83
CA SER A 94 -2.55 9.60 2.50
C SER A 94 -2.45 9.31 3.99
N ILE A 95 -1.26 9.49 4.57
CA ILE A 95 -0.99 9.32 5.99
C ILE A 95 -0.39 10.62 6.50
N SER A 96 -0.88 11.11 7.63
CA SER A 96 -0.28 12.23 8.36
C SER A 96 0.11 11.79 9.77
N TYR A 97 1.07 12.49 10.35
CA TYR A 97 1.61 12.20 11.66
C TYR A 97 1.63 13.47 12.52
N HIS A 98 1.61 13.31 13.82
CA HIS A 98 1.90 14.36 14.80
C HIS A 98 3.41 14.57 14.94
N GLU A 99 3.84 15.68 15.51
CA GLU A 99 5.26 15.98 15.74
C GLU A 99 5.95 14.99 16.70
N ASN A 100 5.18 14.28 17.53
CA ASN A 100 5.68 13.19 18.38
C ASN A 100 5.86 11.86 17.65
N GLY A 101 5.53 11.80 16.32
CA GLY A 101 5.65 10.64 15.47
C GLY A 101 4.45 9.68 15.51
N THR A 102 3.44 9.92 16.35
CA THR A 102 2.20 9.15 16.32
C THR A 102 1.37 9.50 15.09
N LYS A 103 0.58 8.55 14.60
CA LYS A 103 -0.26 8.75 13.43
C LYS A 103 -1.41 9.71 13.77
N SER A 104 -1.59 10.79 12.99
CA SER A 104 -2.68 11.74 13.18
C SER A 104 -3.88 11.44 12.28
N SER A 105 -3.64 11.00 11.04
CA SER A 105 -4.75 10.62 10.15
C SER A 105 -4.32 9.65 9.06
N VAL A 106 -5.29 8.88 8.58
CA VAL A 106 -5.16 8.02 7.39
C VAL A 106 -6.41 8.18 6.55
N GLY A 107 -6.25 8.31 5.25
CA GLY A 107 -7.36 8.35 4.30
C GLY A 107 -6.96 7.80 2.95
N ASN A 108 -7.93 7.22 2.26
CA ASN A 108 -7.78 6.84 0.87
C ASN A 108 -8.43 7.90 -0.02
N PHE A 109 -7.81 8.13 -1.15
CA PHE A 109 -8.26 9.10 -2.14
C PHE A 109 -8.37 8.46 -3.52
N LEU A 110 -9.32 8.91 -4.29
CA LEU A 110 -9.48 8.61 -5.70
C LEU A 110 -9.65 9.95 -6.44
N LYS A 111 -8.63 10.35 -7.22
CA LYS A 111 -8.63 11.60 -7.99
C LYS A 111 -9.02 12.84 -7.14
N ASP A 112 -8.29 13.06 -6.05
CA ASP A 112 -8.48 14.14 -5.06
C ASP A 112 -9.75 14.02 -4.19
N GLN A 113 -10.59 13.00 -4.37
CA GLN A 113 -11.79 12.79 -3.57
C GLN A 113 -11.57 11.70 -2.53
N LEU A 114 -12.06 11.89 -1.31
CA LEU A 114 -12.07 10.84 -0.30
C LEU A 114 -12.86 9.62 -0.79
N HIS A 115 -12.23 8.45 -0.67
CA HIS A 115 -12.82 7.19 -1.13
C HIS A 115 -12.39 6.04 -0.21
N GLY A 116 -13.37 5.40 0.45
CA GLY A 116 -13.12 4.36 1.46
C GLY A 116 -12.93 4.93 2.86
N LYS A 117 -12.19 4.21 3.68
CA LYS A 117 -12.03 4.50 5.10
C LYS A 117 -11.11 5.69 5.33
N VAL A 118 -11.54 6.58 6.25
CA VAL A 118 -10.76 7.68 6.81
C VAL A 118 -10.81 7.58 8.32
N ALA A 119 -9.68 7.72 8.98
CA ALA A 119 -9.59 7.73 10.44
C ALA A 119 -8.61 8.80 10.92
N ALA A 120 -8.86 9.36 12.11
CA ALA A 120 -7.97 10.29 12.78
C ALA A 120 -7.79 9.92 14.25
N TRP A 121 -6.63 10.28 14.79
CA TRP A 121 -6.21 10.02 16.17
C TRP A 121 -5.60 11.28 16.77
N ASP A 122 -5.75 11.45 18.09
CA ASP A 122 -5.05 12.46 18.86
C ASP A 122 -3.55 12.12 19.04
N GLU A 123 -2.79 13.04 19.66
CA GLU A 123 -1.36 12.86 19.94
C GLU A 123 -1.05 11.68 20.87
N ASN A 124 -2.02 11.19 21.65
CA ASN A 124 -1.90 10.03 22.52
C ASN A 124 -2.22 8.72 21.81
N GLY A 125 -2.67 8.78 20.53
CA GLY A 125 -3.08 7.65 19.73
C GLY A 125 -4.52 7.20 19.97
N ASN A 126 -5.35 7.97 20.68
CA ASN A 126 -6.77 7.69 20.83
C ASN A 126 -7.51 8.02 19.53
N LEU A 127 -8.38 7.12 19.10
CA LEU A 127 -9.20 7.31 17.92
C LEU A 127 -10.20 8.46 18.15
N GLU A 128 -10.13 9.49 17.32
CA GLU A 128 -11.08 10.60 17.33
C GLU A 128 -12.30 10.31 16.47
N PHE A 129 -12.07 9.78 15.27
CA PHE A 129 -13.17 9.33 14.40
C PHE A 129 -12.68 8.30 13.38
N GLU A 130 -13.64 7.51 12.88
CA GLU A 130 -13.51 6.65 11.72
C GLU A 130 -14.77 6.82 10.86
N ARG A 131 -14.58 7.05 9.54
CA ARG A 131 -15.66 7.30 8.60
C ARG A 131 -15.39 6.60 7.28
N ASN A 132 -16.46 6.28 6.55
CA ASN A 132 -16.35 5.78 5.19
C ASN A 132 -16.88 6.81 4.18
N TYR A 133 -16.16 6.93 3.08
CA TYR A 133 -16.45 7.87 2.01
C TYR A 133 -16.59 7.16 0.67
N LEU A 134 -17.49 7.65 -0.17
CA LEU A 134 -17.62 7.26 -1.57
C LEU A 134 -17.67 8.54 -2.40
N GLU A 135 -16.69 8.72 -3.29
CA GLU A 135 -16.60 9.90 -4.18
C GLU A 135 -16.76 11.24 -3.43
N GLY A 136 -16.05 11.39 -2.32
CA GLY A 136 -16.05 12.58 -1.49
C GLY A 136 -17.26 12.72 -0.55
N ARG A 137 -18.25 11.83 -0.63
CA ARG A 137 -19.43 11.84 0.26
C ARG A 137 -19.22 10.87 1.42
N CYS A 138 -19.45 11.34 2.63
CA CYS A 138 -19.49 10.46 3.79
C CYS A 138 -20.71 9.53 3.70
N ILE A 139 -20.51 8.22 3.83
CA ILE A 139 -21.56 7.20 3.73
C ILE A 139 -21.75 6.41 5.02
N ASP A 140 -20.80 6.50 5.96
CA ASP A 140 -20.87 5.83 7.26
C ASP A 140 -19.99 6.58 8.27
N GLY A 141 -20.39 6.61 9.54
CA GLY A 141 -19.68 7.32 10.60
C GLY A 141 -19.81 8.86 10.55
N CYS A 142 -20.80 9.40 9.90
CA CYS A 142 -20.90 10.82 9.49
C CYS A 142 -21.54 11.75 10.54
N ASN A 143 -21.63 11.37 11.82
CA ASN A 143 -22.24 12.18 12.88
C ASN A 143 -21.34 13.32 13.35
#